data_0f5f0ef42a987a065d1a1c4ecc0db074
#
_entry.id   0f5f0ef42a987a065d1a1c4ecc0db074
#
_cell.length_a   1.000
_cell.length_b   1.000
_cell.length_c   1.000
_cell.angle_alpha   90.00
_cell.angle_beta   90.00
_cell.angle_gamma   90.00
#
_symmetry.space_group_name_H-M   'P 1'
#
loop_
_entity.id
_entity.type
_entity.pdbx_description
1 polymer ?
#
loop_
_entity_poly.entity_id
_entity_poly.type
_entity_poly.pdbx_seq_one_letter_code
_entity_poly.pdbx_strand_id
1 'polypeptide(L)'
;MAEKFTVSLQKIINEFKLESIYTPKPPEEIFIDENDVNRPGLQLMGFYEYFNPERIQIIGKMEFAYLSTIDEQTRRERLEKLFSQRLPALIITRELPYFAEMLELSKQYEMPLLLIQLQFRFFLHRFL
;
A
#
# COMPACT_ATOMS: atom_id res chain seq x y z
N MET A 1 8.06 -29.10 7.80
CA MET A 1 8.35 -27.69 7.54
C MET A 1 7.12 -27.06 6.89
N ALA A 2 6.66 -25.94 7.43
CA ALA A 2 5.48 -25.29 6.88
C ALA A 2 5.77 -24.73 5.49
N GLU A 3 4.79 -24.84 4.61
CA GLU A 3 4.92 -24.25 3.30
C GLU A 3 4.95 -22.72 3.42
N LYS A 4 5.83 -22.09 2.68
CA LYS A 4 5.90 -20.64 2.66
C LYS A 4 4.83 -20.13 1.71
N PHE A 5 4.03 -19.18 2.18
CA PHE A 5 3.05 -18.51 1.32
C PHE A 5 3.80 -17.65 0.30
N THR A 6 3.44 -17.80 -0.95
CA THR A 6 4.01 -16.97 -2.01
C THR A 6 3.02 -16.83 -3.14
N VAL A 7 2.72 -15.61 -3.53
CA VAL A 7 1.83 -15.33 -4.64
C VAL A 7 2.36 -14.12 -5.41
N SER A 8 2.19 -14.11 -6.74
CA SER A 8 2.64 -12.98 -7.54
C SER A 8 1.70 -11.78 -7.35
N LEU A 9 2.27 -10.58 -7.45
CA LEU A 9 1.46 -9.37 -7.39
C LEU A 9 0.44 -9.33 -8.53
N GLN A 10 0.82 -9.89 -9.71
CA GLN A 10 -0.11 -9.94 -10.84
C GLN A 10 -1.37 -10.71 -10.50
N LYS A 11 -1.24 -11.82 -9.76
CA LYS A 11 -2.41 -12.60 -9.36
C LYS A 11 -3.31 -11.79 -8.45
N ILE A 12 -2.74 -11.03 -7.54
CA ILE A 12 -3.50 -10.16 -6.64
C ILE A 12 -4.20 -9.06 -7.45
N ILE A 13 -3.50 -8.46 -8.39
CA ILE A 13 -4.08 -7.43 -9.27
C ILE A 13 -5.29 -7.99 -10.02
N ASN A 14 -5.15 -9.19 -10.57
CA ASN A 14 -6.24 -9.80 -11.33
C ASN A 14 -7.43 -10.15 -10.45
N GLU A 15 -7.16 -10.71 -9.28
CA GLU A 15 -8.21 -11.18 -8.39
C GLU A 15 -9.03 -10.04 -7.80
N PHE A 16 -8.39 -8.95 -7.44
CA PHE A 16 -9.06 -7.81 -6.81
C PHE A 16 -9.29 -6.64 -7.76
N LYS A 17 -9.00 -6.83 -9.04
CA LYS A 17 -9.22 -5.79 -10.05
C LYS A 17 -8.53 -4.47 -9.71
N LEU A 18 -7.26 -4.59 -9.35
CA LEU A 18 -6.48 -3.41 -8.99
C LEU A 18 -5.98 -2.71 -10.25
N GLU A 19 -5.82 -1.39 -10.13
CA GLU A 19 -5.20 -0.59 -11.18
C GLU A 19 -3.77 -0.29 -10.73
N SER A 20 -2.79 -0.58 -11.57
CA SER A 20 -1.41 -0.26 -11.26
C SER A 20 -1.13 1.20 -11.58
N ILE A 21 -0.77 1.96 -10.55
CA ILE A 21 -0.31 3.33 -10.75
C ILE A 21 1.18 3.31 -11.07
N TYR A 22 1.93 2.47 -10.38
CA TYR A 22 3.35 2.30 -10.62
C TYR A 22 3.80 0.94 -10.11
N THR A 23 4.61 0.25 -10.93
CA THR A 23 5.34 -0.94 -10.47
C THR A 23 6.77 -0.84 -11.01
N PRO A 24 7.78 -1.18 -10.17
CA PRO A 24 9.19 -1.06 -10.58
C PRO A 24 9.62 -2.10 -11.60
N LYS A 25 8.86 -3.18 -11.73
CA LYS A 25 9.09 -4.26 -12.69
C LYS A 25 7.74 -4.94 -12.95
N PRO A 26 7.67 -5.85 -13.94
CA PRO A 26 6.39 -6.52 -14.22
C PRO A 26 5.81 -7.17 -12.98
N PRO A 27 4.52 -6.99 -12.71
CA PRO A 27 3.90 -7.54 -11.49
C PRO A 27 4.00 -9.05 -11.35
N GLU A 28 4.11 -9.78 -12.46
CA GLU A 28 4.30 -11.23 -12.41
C GLU A 28 5.66 -11.62 -11.84
N GLU A 29 6.59 -10.67 -11.74
CA GLU A 29 7.92 -10.87 -11.17
C GLU A 29 8.05 -10.34 -9.75
N ILE A 30 6.95 -9.82 -9.20
CA ILE A 30 6.93 -9.32 -7.81
C ILE A 30 6.13 -10.32 -6.99
N PHE A 31 6.76 -10.86 -5.95
CA PHE A 31 6.16 -11.93 -5.15
C PHE A 31 5.86 -11.46 -3.74
N ILE A 32 4.69 -11.84 -3.25
CA ILE A 32 4.23 -11.50 -1.91
C ILE A 32 4.34 -12.75 -1.05
N ASP A 33 5.09 -12.65 0.04
CA ASP A 33 5.38 -13.78 0.92
C ASP A 33 4.53 -13.80 2.18
N GLU A 34 3.73 -12.77 2.40
CA GLU A 34 2.92 -12.63 3.61
C GLU A 34 1.45 -12.55 3.22
N ASN A 35 0.60 -13.36 3.87
CA ASN A 35 -0.82 -13.43 3.52
C ASN A 35 -1.70 -12.45 4.31
N ASP A 36 -1.14 -11.73 5.27
CA ASP A 36 -1.85 -10.69 5.99
C ASP A 36 -1.58 -9.33 5.39
N VAL A 37 -2.51 -8.42 5.56
CA VAL A 37 -2.33 -7.02 5.18
C VAL A 37 -2.27 -6.15 6.42
N ASN A 38 -1.79 -4.93 6.27
CA ASN A 38 -1.73 -3.97 7.37
C ASN A 38 -2.30 -2.64 6.92
N ARG A 39 -2.97 -1.97 7.83
CA ARG A 39 -3.38 -0.57 7.63
C ARG A 39 -2.42 0.29 8.44
N PRO A 40 -1.63 1.15 7.81
CA PRO A 40 -0.47 1.77 8.45
C PRO A 40 -0.78 3.04 9.26
N GLY A 41 -1.97 3.14 9.84
CA GLY A 41 -2.33 4.31 10.62
C GLY A 41 -1.33 4.62 11.73
N LEU A 42 -0.94 3.61 12.50
CA LEU A 42 0.03 3.81 13.58
C LEU A 42 1.41 4.20 13.04
N GLN A 43 1.82 3.57 11.93
CA GLN A 43 3.11 3.88 11.33
C GLN A 43 3.15 5.30 10.79
N LEU A 44 2.07 5.77 10.19
CA LEU A 44 1.99 7.14 9.72
C LEU A 44 2.06 8.15 10.87
N MET A 45 1.70 7.73 12.07
CA MET A 45 1.83 8.55 13.28
C MET A 45 3.20 8.40 13.95
N GLY A 46 4.06 7.55 13.41
CA GLY A 46 5.42 7.40 13.90
C GLY A 46 5.67 6.15 14.74
N PHE A 47 4.68 5.30 14.94
CA PHE A 47 4.82 4.10 15.76
C PHE A 47 5.13 2.89 14.88
N TYR A 48 6.32 2.32 15.03
CA TYR A 48 6.79 1.20 14.21
C TYR A 48 7.05 -0.09 14.97
N GLU A 49 6.82 -0.10 16.28
CA GLU A 49 7.02 -1.31 17.07
C GLU A 49 6.09 -2.41 16.58
N TYR A 50 6.66 -3.60 16.36
CA TYR A 50 5.95 -4.77 15.83
C TYR A 50 5.47 -4.61 14.38
N PHE A 51 5.97 -3.61 13.67
CA PHE A 51 5.61 -3.44 12.26
C PHE A 51 6.26 -4.52 11.40
N ASN A 52 5.46 -5.18 10.57
CA ASN A 52 5.97 -6.17 9.62
C ASN A 52 5.97 -5.57 8.21
N PRO A 53 7.16 -5.20 7.68
CA PRO A 53 7.23 -4.56 6.36
C PRO A 53 6.93 -5.52 5.21
N GLU A 54 6.87 -6.83 5.45
CA GLU A 54 6.55 -7.80 4.39
C GLU A 54 5.07 -7.82 4.02
N ARG A 55 4.23 -7.19 4.82
CA ARG A 55 2.80 -7.13 4.55
C ARG A 55 2.47 -6.05 3.54
N ILE A 56 1.50 -6.33 2.67
CA ILE A 56 0.92 -5.29 1.82
C ILE A 56 0.25 -4.27 2.73
N GLN A 57 0.47 -3.00 2.45
CA GLN A 57 -0.16 -1.91 3.20
C GLN A 57 -1.38 -1.42 2.46
N ILE A 58 -2.47 -1.18 3.19
CA ILE A 58 -3.70 -0.68 2.62
C ILE A 58 -4.06 0.65 3.27
N ILE A 59 -4.19 1.69 2.45
CA ILE A 59 -4.58 3.02 2.91
C ILE A 59 -6.02 3.29 2.49
N GLY A 60 -6.84 3.63 3.46
CA GLY A 60 -8.24 3.94 3.22
C GLY A 60 -8.62 5.31 3.75
N LYS A 61 -9.92 5.46 4.03
CA LYS A 61 -10.48 6.74 4.41
C LYS A 61 -9.84 7.35 5.65
N MET A 62 -9.59 6.54 6.67
CA MET A 62 -9.04 7.03 7.93
C MET A 62 -7.63 7.58 7.74
N GLU A 63 -6.79 6.84 7.02
CA GLU A 63 -5.43 7.26 6.77
C GLU A 63 -5.39 8.53 5.93
N PHE A 64 -6.24 8.63 4.92
CA PHE A 64 -6.33 9.84 4.11
C PHE A 64 -6.80 11.03 4.94
N ALA A 65 -7.77 10.82 5.82
CA ALA A 65 -8.26 11.90 6.69
C ALA A 65 -7.13 12.43 7.57
N TYR A 66 -6.37 11.52 8.18
CA TYR A 66 -5.23 11.93 9.01
C TYR A 66 -4.19 12.70 8.18
N LEU A 67 -3.80 12.15 7.03
CA LEU A 67 -2.79 12.78 6.19
C LEU A 67 -3.23 14.16 5.69
N SER A 68 -4.53 14.37 5.54
CA SER A 68 -5.06 15.66 5.13
C SER A 68 -5.02 16.71 6.23
N THR A 69 -4.87 16.31 7.50
CA THR A 69 -4.84 17.25 8.62
C THR A 69 -3.44 17.78 8.91
N ILE A 70 -2.41 17.17 8.36
CA ILE A 70 -1.03 17.59 8.59
C ILE A 70 -0.52 18.35 7.38
N ASP A 71 0.54 19.18 7.60
CA ASP A 71 1.09 19.96 6.51
C ASP A 71 1.83 19.08 5.50
N GLU A 72 2.09 19.66 4.33
CA GLU A 72 2.68 18.93 3.22
C GLU A 72 4.06 18.35 3.58
N GLN A 73 4.89 19.10 4.26
CA GLN A 73 6.23 18.63 4.62
C GLN A 73 6.15 17.46 5.60
N THR A 74 5.31 17.59 6.63
CA THR A 74 5.14 16.50 7.61
C THR A 74 4.56 15.28 6.95
N ARG A 75 3.59 15.46 6.07
CA ARG A 75 2.99 14.35 5.33
C ARG A 75 4.03 13.62 4.51
N ARG A 76 4.88 14.37 3.79
CA ARG A 76 5.95 13.78 2.99
C ARG A 76 6.90 12.98 3.87
N GLU A 77 7.31 13.52 5.01
CA GLU A 77 8.21 12.82 5.91
C GLU A 77 7.61 11.52 6.44
N ARG A 78 6.33 11.55 6.79
CA ARG A 78 5.63 10.36 7.29
C ARG A 78 5.49 9.29 6.22
N LEU A 79 5.14 9.69 5.01
CA LEU A 79 5.04 8.78 3.89
C LEU A 79 6.40 8.22 3.50
N GLU A 80 7.43 9.06 3.50
CA GLU A 80 8.77 8.61 3.13
C GLU A 80 9.28 7.56 4.11
N LYS A 81 9.07 7.77 5.40
CA LYS A 81 9.49 6.79 6.39
C LYS A 81 8.80 5.44 6.15
N LEU A 82 7.51 5.46 5.85
CA LEU A 82 6.79 4.22 5.57
C LEU A 82 7.30 3.56 4.30
N PHE A 83 7.43 4.30 3.21
CA PHE A 83 7.83 3.75 1.92
C PHE A 83 9.26 3.22 1.94
N SER A 84 10.14 3.82 2.77
CA SER A 84 11.52 3.39 2.89
C SER A 84 11.68 2.01 3.57
N GLN A 85 10.60 1.47 4.13
CA GLN A 85 10.63 0.16 4.77
C GLN A 85 10.66 -1.01 3.78
N ARG A 86 10.68 -0.73 2.48
CA ARG A 86 10.71 -1.74 1.40
C ARG A 86 9.44 -2.60 1.41
N LEU A 87 8.31 -1.94 1.33
CA LEU A 87 7.03 -2.61 1.31
C LEU A 87 6.84 -3.38 -0.01
N PRO A 88 6.16 -4.53 0.03
CA PRO A 88 5.87 -5.25 -1.22
C PRO A 88 4.88 -4.52 -2.11
N ALA A 89 3.95 -3.76 -1.52
CA ALA A 89 3.00 -2.94 -2.27
C ALA A 89 2.20 -2.07 -1.31
N LEU A 90 1.73 -0.95 -1.83
CA LEU A 90 0.75 -0.10 -1.14
C LEU A 90 -0.51 -0.04 -2.00
N ILE A 91 -1.65 -0.34 -1.41
CA ILE A 91 -2.94 -0.30 -2.10
C ILE A 91 -3.78 0.82 -1.53
N ILE A 92 -4.29 1.67 -2.41
CA ILE A 92 -5.17 2.77 -2.02
C ILE A 92 -6.60 2.34 -2.28
N THR A 93 -7.42 2.31 -1.22
CA THR A 93 -8.81 1.86 -1.33
C THR A 93 -9.78 2.99 -1.60
N ARG A 94 -9.33 4.22 -1.42
CA ARG A 94 -10.17 5.39 -1.63
C ARG A 94 -10.02 5.90 -3.05
N GLU A 95 -11.10 6.45 -3.61
CA GLU A 95 -11.06 7.09 -4.90
C GLU A 95 -10.10 8.27 -4.88
N LEU A 96 -9.66 8.64 -6.06
CA LEU A 96 -8.81 9.80 -6.25
C LEU A 96 -9.42 11.07 -5.71
N PRO A 97 -8.60 12.05 -5.39
CA PRO A 97 -7.18 12.07 -5.69
C PRO A 97 -6.34 11.46 -4.57
N TYR A 98 -5.21 10.84 -4.93
CA TYR A 98 -4.17 10.50 -3.97
C TYR A 98 -3.13 11.62 -3.97
N PHE A 99 -2.30 11.65 -2.91
CA PHE A 99 -1.31 12.71 -2.79
C PHE A 99 -0.17 12.52 -3.80
N ALA A 100 0.26 13.61 -4.42
CA ALA A 100 1.33 13.56 -5.44
C ALA A 100 2.61 12.95 -4.90
N GLU A 101 2.94 13.23 -3.63
CA GLU A 101 4.15 12.69 -3.02
C GLU A 101 4.11 11.16 -2.92
N MET A 102 2.93 10.55 -2.94
CA MET A 102 2.84 9.08 -2.92
C MET A 102 3.45 8.49 -4.18
N LEU A 103 3.16 9.08 -5.34
CA LEU A 103 3.73 8.58 -6.60
C LEU A 103 5.24 8.85 -6.65
N GLU A 104 5.66 10.04 -6.25
CA GLU A 104 7.07 10.39 -6.23
C GLU A 104 7.88 9.44 -5.35
N LEU A 105 7.38 9.18 -4.16
CA LEU A 105 8.07 8.34 -3.20
C LEU A 105 8.03 6.86 -3.61
N SER A 106 6.94 6.41 -4.21
CA SER A 106 6.87 5.03 -4.68
C SER A 106 7.93 4.77 -5.75
N LYS A 107 8.15 5.74 -6.64
CA LYS A 107 9.20 5.63 -7.65
C LYS A 107 10.58 5.67 -7.02
N GLN A 108 10.78 6.55 -6.04
CA GLN A 108 12.07 6.68 -5.36
C GLN A 108 12.48 5.39 -4.66
N TYR A 109 11.52 4.74 -4.00
CA TYR A 109 11.79 3.52 -3.23
C TYR A 109 11.42 2.24 -3.97
N GLU A 110 11.09 2.37 -5.25
CA GLU A 110 10.72 1.22 -6.09
C GLU A 110 9.63 0.35 -5.46
N MET A 111 8.62 1.01 -4.92
CA MET A 111 7.50 0.35 -4.24
C MET A 111 6.27 0.35 -5.13
N PRO A 112 5.65 -0.82 -5.36
CA PRO A 112 4.41 -0.88 -6.15
C PRO A 112 3.29 -0.06 -5.51
N LEU A 113 2.64 0.77 -6.31
CA LEU A 113 1.53 1.62 -5.87
C LEU A 113 0.31 1.26 -6.71
N LEU A 114 -0.75 0.80 -6.04
CA LEU A 114 -1.93 0.26 -6.69
C LEU A 114 -3.18 0.95 -6.16
N LEU A 115 -4.23 0.93 -6.97
CA LEU A 115 -5.50 1.55 -6.64
C LEU A 115 -6.62 0.54 -6.81
N ILE A 116 -7.54 0.46 -5.84
CA ILE A 116 -8.72 -0.38 -5.99
C ILE A 116 -9.73 0.35 -6.86
N GLN A 117 -10.20 -0.33 -7.91
CA GLN A 117 -11.22 0.23 -8.79
C GLN A 117 -12.53 0.37 -8.04
N LEU A 118 -13.30 1.38 -8.40
CA LEU A 118 -14.51 1.75 -7.69
C LEU A 118 -15.47 0.58 -7.50
N GLN A 119 -15.68 -0.21 -8.54
CA GLN A 119 -16.64 -1.32 -8.50
C GLN A 119 -16.26 -2.42 -7.51
N PHE A 120 -14.97 -2.51 -7.14
CA PHE A 120 -14.50 -3.52 -6.20
C PHE A 120 -14.31 -3.00 -4.79
N ARG A 121 -14.31 -1.69 -4.61
CA ARG A 121 -14.12 -1.08 -3.29
C ARG A 121 -15.19 -1.54 -2.30
N PHE A 122 -16.42 -1.66 -2.78
CA PHE A 122 -17.55 -2.11 -1.98
C PHE A 122 -17.37 -3.53 -1.47
N PHE A 123 -16.92 -4.40 -2.34
CA PHE A 123 -16.71 -5.80 -2.01
C PHE A 123 -15.60 -5.96 -0.99
N LEU A 124 -14.49 -5.28 -1.22
CA LEU A 124 -13.33 -5.37 -0.32
C LEU A 124 -13.63 -4.82 1.06
N HIS A 125 -14.45 -3.79 1.12
CA HIS A 125 -14.80 -3.13 2.37
C HIS A 125 -15.50 -4.08 3.34
N ARG A 126 -16.15 -5.11 2.84
CA ARG A 126 -16.83 -6.11 3.68
C ARG A 126 -15.85 -7.01 4.44
N PHE A 127 -14.66 -7.17 3.91
CA PHE A 127 -13.69 -8.11 4.45
C PHE A 127 -12.52 -7.44 5.14
N LEU A 128 -12.47 -6.14 5.10
CA LEU A 128 -11.46 -5.35 5.77
C LEU A 128 -12.06 -4.60 6.96
#